data_b691b41d4d4377d090567331c2751b49
#
_entry.id   b691b41d4d4377d090567331c2751b49
#
_cell.length_a   1.000
_cell.length_b   1.000
_cell.length_c   1.000
_cell.angle_alpha   90.00
_cell.angle_beta   90.00
_cell.angle_gamma   90.00
#
_symmetry.space_group_name_H-M   'P 1'
#
loop_
_entity.id
_entity.type
_entity.pdbx_description
1 polymer ?
#
loop_
_entity_poly.entity_id
_entity_poly.type
_entity_poly.pdbx_seq_one_letter_code
_entity_poly.pdbx_strand_id
1 'polypeptide(L)'
;MVRKAEEDEDKIWSYVQTVAAAALDKFVAMREVEGAKMKADVAGRAQTILDCVAFVEERSPQTVREYNEKLAARVHELLGDVTLDEGRLLQETAIFADKVAVAEETVRLRSHIAQLGKFLEAEEPIGRKMDFLVQE
;
A
#
# COMPACT_ATOMS: atom_id res chain seq x y z
N MET A 1 -18.43 38.50 57.77
CA MET A 1 -18.28 39.01 56.37
C MET A 1 -16.99 38.46 55.79
N VAL A 2 -17.09 37.48 54.87
CA VAL A 2 -15.91 36.93 54.19
C VAL A 2 -15.60 37.91 53.06
N ARG A 3 -14.46 38.63 53.14
CA ARG A 3 -13.94 39.42 52.00
C ARG A 3 -13.57 38.46 50.90
N LYS A 4 -14.27 38.51 49.77
CA LYS A 4 -13.85 37.89 48.51
C LYS A 4 -12.52 38.54 48.12
N ALA A 5 -11.46 37.77 48.04
CA ALA A 5 -10.18 38.28 47.51
C ALA A 5 -10.43 38.77 46.08
N GLU A 6 -9.98 39.99 45.76
CA GLU A 6 -9.95 40.45 44.37
C GLU A 6 -9.05 39.52 43.61
N GLU A 7 -9.64 38.76 42.70
CA GLU A 7 -8.89 37.88 41.78
C GLU A 7 -8.18 38.80 40.79
N ASP A 8 -6.86 38.72 40.75
CA ASP A 8 -6.02 39.39 39.76
C ASP A 8 -6.14 38.67 38.42
N GLU A 9 -7.05 39.15 37.57
CA GLU A 9 -7.38 38.55 36.28
C GLU A 9 -6.15 38.47 35.37
N ASP A 10 -5.27 39.46 35.38
CA ASP A 10 -4.04 39.45 34.55
C ASP A 10 -3.08 38.35 35.00
N LYS A 11 -3.00 38.10 36.28
CA LYS A 11 -2.17 37.04 36.84
C LYS A 11 -2.73 35.66 36.53
N ILE A 12 -4.04 35.48 36.62
CA ILE A 12 -4.71 34.25 36.23
C ILE A 12 -4.50 33.98 34.73
N TRP A 13 -4.66 35.02 33.90
CA TRP A 13 -4.45 34.92 32.46
C TRP A 13 -3.01 34.53 32.12
N SER A 14 -2.01 35.08 32.80
CA SER A 14 -0.61 34.71 32.58
C SER A 14 -0.34 33.22 32.90
N TYR A 15 -0.97 32.68 33.94
CA TYR A 15 -0.87 31.26 34.28
C TYR A 15 -1.56 30.40 33.23
N VAL A 16 -2.75 30.78 32.76
CA VAL A 16 -3.47 30.07 31.69
C VAL A 16 -2.64 30.03 30.43
N GLN A 17 -2.05 31.15 30.01
CA GLN A 17 -1.17 31.19 28.83
C GLN A 17 0.03 30.27 28.98
N THR A 18 0.70 30.27 30.13
CA THR A 18 1.86 29.41 30.39
C THR A 18 1.51 27.93 30.33
N VAL A 19 0.40 27.54 30.95
CA VAL A 19 -0.05 26.14 30.96
C VAL A 19 -0.51 25.71 29.58
N ALA A 20 -1.25 26.58 28.87
CA ALA A 20 -1.73 26.31 27.53
C ALA A 20 -0.56 26.14 26.53
N ALA A 21 0.42 27.03 26.58
CA ALA A 21 1.63 26.91 25.72
C ALA A 21 2.38 25.60 25.99
N ALA A 22 2.64 25.29 27.27
CA ALA A 22 3.32 24.05 27.62
C ALA A 22 2.54 22.78 27.23
N ALA A 23 1.19 22.83 27.27
CA ALA A 23 0.35 21.72 26.82
C ALA A 23 0.41 21.55 25.30
N LEU A 24 0.35 22.66 24.55
CA LEU A 24 0.46 22.65 23.07
C LEU A 24 1.83 22.14 22.61
N ASP A 25 2.92 22.59 23.23
CA ASP A 25 4.26 22.13 22.91
C ASP A 25 4.39 20.60 23.09
N LYS A 26 3.89 20.08 24.20
CA LYS A 26 3.87 18.62 24.45
C LYS A 26 2.99 17.88 23.45
N PHE A 27 1.86 18.45 23.08
CA PHE A 27 0.96 17.86 22.09
C PHE A 27 1.62 17.79 20.71
N VAL A 28 2.26 18.86 20.26
CA VAL A 28 3.00 18.91 18.99
C VAL A 28 4.12 17.87 18.98
N ALA A 29 4.97 17.86 20.03
CA ALA A 29 6.07 16.90 20.14
C ALA A 29 5.58 15.44 20.11
N MET A 30 4.48 15.13 20.79
CA MET A 30 3.87 13.80 20.75
C MET A 30 3.43 13.43 19.33
N ARG A 31 2.74 14.37 18.63
CA ARG A 31 2.28 14.15 17.27
C ARG A 31 3.41 13.96 16.26
N GLU A 32 4.51 14.67 16.41
CA GLU A 32 5.70 14.51 15.58
C GLU A 32 6.30 13.11 15.74
N VAL A 33 6.45 12.65 16.97
CA VAL A 33 6.96 11.29 17.26
C VAL A 33 6.03 10.21 16.71
N GLU A 34 4.73 10.35 16.90
CA GLU A 34 3.74 9.40 16.42
C GLU A 34 3.68 9.40 14.88
N GLY A 35 3.66 10.57 14.26
CA GLY A 35 3.67 10.71 12.80
C GLY A 35 4.90 10.10 12.15
N ALA A 36 6.07 10.29 12.73
CA ALA A 36 7.31 9.68 12.24
C ALA A 36 7.26 8.13 12.30
N LYS A 37 6.70 7.56 13.37
CA LYS A 37 6.52 6.10 13.50
C LYS A 37 5.52 5.57 12.48
N MET A 38 4.38 6.25 12.30
CA MET A 38 3.37 5.87 11.30
C MET A 38 3.94 5.94 9.89
N LYS A 39 4.67 7.00 9.55
CA LYS A 39 5.35 7.13 8.25
C LYS A 39 6.29 5.96 8.00
N ALA A 40 7.12 5.60 8.96
CA ALA A 40 8.06 4.48 8.85
C ALA A 40 7.32 3.13 8.67
N ASP A 41 6.25 2.88 9.41
CA ASP A 41 5.45 1.64 9.29
C ASP A 41 4.79 1.55 7.91
N VAL A 42 4.14 2.62 7.45
CA VAL A 42 3.49 2.66 6.13
C VAL A 42 4.50 2.47 5.01
N ALA A 43 5.65 3.14 5.06
CA ALA A 43 6.71 2.99 4.07
C ALA A 43 7.27 1.56 4.05
N GLY A 44 7.46 0.93 5.21
CA GLY A 44 7.90 -0.46 5.30
C GLY A 44 6.91 -1.45 4.70
N ARG A 45 5.61 -1.26 4.93
CA ARG A 45 4.54 -2.07 4.32
C ARG A 45 4.47 -1.87 2.81
N ALA A 46 4.61 -0.63 2.33
CA ALA A 46 4.68 -0.33 0.91
C ALA A 46 5.85 -1.05 0.23
N GLN A 47 7.02 -1.11 0.86
CA GLN A 47 8.16 -1.87 0.36
C GLN A 47 7.85 -3.37 0.29
N THR A 48 7.22 -3.94 1.32
CA THR A 48 6.80 -5.35 1.32
C THR A 48 5.87 -5.66 0.15
N ILE A 49 4.94 -4.76 -0.17
CA ILE A 49 4.05 -4.90 -1.35
C ILE A 49 4.87 -4.89 -2.64
N LEU A 50 5.84 -3.98 -2.78
CA LEU A 50 6.71 -3.94 -3.96
C LEU A 50 7.53 -5.23 -4.14
N ASP A 51 8.00 -5.82 -3.06
CA ASP A 51 8.72 -7.10 -3.08
C ASP A 51 7.80 -8.23 -3.54
N CYS A 52 6.54 -8.27 -3.07
CA CYS A 52 5.52 -9.20 -3.55
C CYS A 52 5.21 -8.99 -5.05
N VAL A 53 5.11 -7.74 -5.51
CA VAL A 53 4.90 -7.43 -6.92
C VAL A 53 6.05 -7.96 -7.77
N ALA A 54 7.30 -7.74 -7.35
CA ALA A 54 8.47 -8.25 -8.06
C ALA A 54 8.44 -9.79 -8.16
N PHE A 55 8.09 -10.48 -7.08
CA PHE A 55 7.92 -11.93 -7.08
C PHE A 55 6.83 -12.40 -8.06
N VAL A 56 5.69 -11.73 -8.10
CA VAL A 56 4.59 -12.06 -9.00
C VAL A 56 4.98 -11.82 -10.47
N GLU A 57 5.67 -10.71 -10.76
CA GLU A 57 6.16 -10.41 -12.11
C GLU A 57 7.15 -11.46 -12.62
N GLU A 58 8.05 -11.95 -11.76
CA GLU A 58 9.00 -13.01 -12.07
C GLU A 58 8.29 -14.37 -12.25
N ARG A 59 7.32 -14.68 -11.40
CA ARG A 59 6.63 -15.97 -11.37
C ARG A 59 5.61 -16.14 -12.50
N SER A 60 4.96 -15.06 -12.95
CA SER A 60 3.88 -15.11 -13.93
C SER A 60 4.26 -15.82 -15.25
N PRO A 61 5.41 -15.52 -15.90
CA PRO A 61 5.82 -16.23 -17.12
C PRO A 61 6.10 -17.72 -16.89
N GLN A 62 6.58 -18.10 -15.70
CA GLN A 62 6.82 -19.48 -15.33
C GLN A 62 5.52 -20.25 -15.18
N THR A 63 4.50 -19.63 -14.57
CA THR A 63 3.17 -20.19 -14.40
C THR A 63 2.55 -20.58 -15.76
N VAL A 64 2.69 -19.72 -16.77
CA VAL A 64 2.20 -19.99 -18.12
C VAL A 64 2.93 -21.18 -18.74
N ARG A 65 4.25 -21.25 -18.61
CA ARG A 65 5.04 -22.39 -19.10
C ARG A 65 4.65 -23.70 -18.43
N GLU A 66 4.56 -23.72 -17.11
CA GLU A 66 4.14 -24.90 -16.34
C GLU A 66 2.72 -25.37 -16.70
N TYR A 67 1.81 -24.42 -16.97
CA TYR A 67 0.47 -24.75 -17.45
C TYR A 67 0.51 -25.43 -18.81
N ASN A 68 1.26 -24.88 -19.77
CA ASN A 68 1.42 -25.47 -21.10
C ASN A 68 1.98 -26.89 -21.05
N GLU A 69 3.04 -27.09 -20.27
CA GLU A 69 3.66 -28.40 -20.07
C GLU A 69 2.68 -29.43 -19.50
N LYS A 70 1.95 -29.04 -18.45
CA LYS A 70 0.93 -29.90 -17.81
C LYS A 70 -0.23 -30.21 -18.76
N LEU A 71 -0.67 -29.22 -19.53
CA LEU A 71 -1.74 -29.40 -20.51
C LEU A 71 -1.31 -30.36 -21.61
N ALA A 72 -0.11 -30.17 -22.19
CA ALA A 72 0.44 -31.05 -23.19
C ALA A 72 0.56 -32.48 -22.69
N ALA A 73 1.12 -32.69 -21.49
CA ALA A 73 1.23 -34.01 -20.87
C ALA A 73 -0.14 -34.67 -20.66
N ARG A 74 -1.13 -33.92 -20.18
CA ARG A 74 -2.48 -34.45 -19.97
C ARG A 74 -3.19 -34.83 -21.24
N VAL A 75 -3.05 -34.01 -22.29
CA VAL A 75 -3.63 -34.31 -23.61
C VAL A 75 -2.96 -35.56 -24.21
N HIS A 76 -1.64 -35.71 -24.11
CA HIS A 76 -0.91 -36.90 -24.57
C HIS A 76 -1.37 -38.17 -23.82
N GLU A 77 -1.55 -38.09 -22.49
CA GLU A 77 -2.09 -39.20 -21.67
C GLU A 77 -3.48 -39.65 -22.13
N LEU A 78 -4.34 -38.71 -22.54
CA LEU A 78 -5.72 -38.99 -22.95
C LEU A 78 -5.85 -39.49 -24.38
N LEU A 79 -5.01 -38.99 -25.28
CA LEU A 79 -5.07 -39.29 -26.72
C LEU A 79 -4.24 -40.50 -27.14
N GLY A 80 -3.28 -40.94 -26.30
CA GLY A 80 -2.35 -42.02 -26.65
C GLY A 80 -1.57 -41.67 -27.91
N ASP A 81 -1.66 -42.52 -28.96
CA ASP A 81 -0.92 -42.36 -30.23
C ASP A 81 -1.56 -41.37 -31.22
N VAL A 82 -2.64 -40.67 -30.82
CA VAL A 82 -3.24 -39.67 -31.70
C VAL A 82 -2.38 -38.41 -31.69
N THR A 83 -2.12 -37.84 -32.88
CA THR A 83 -1.33 -36.62 -33.03
C THR A 83 -1.99 -35.43 -32.32
N LEU A 84 -1.22 -34.75 -31.47
CA LEU A 84 -1.63 -33.54 -30.77
C LEU A 84 -1.86 -32.41 -31.80
N ASP A 85 -3.01 -31.72 -31.70
CA ASP A 85 -3.23 -30.47 -32.41
C ASP A 85 -2.51 -29.32 -31.68
N GLU A 86 -1.29 -29.02 -32.15
CA GLU A 86 -0.46 -27.96 -31.58
C GLU A 86 -1.15 -26.58 -31.62
N GLY A 87 -1.98 -26.31 -32.64
CA GLY A 87 -2.73 -25.07 -32.79
C GLY A 87 -3.75 -24.90 -31.67
N ARG A 88 -4.47 -25.95 -31.31
CA ARG A 88 -5.41 -25.91 -30.16
C ARG A 88 -4.71 -25.77 -28.83
N LEU A 89 -3.59 -26.47 -28.62
CA LEU A 89 -2.78 -26.33 -27.41
C LEU A 89 -2.28 -24.91 -27.25
N LEU A 90 -1.77 -24.29 -28.31
CA LEU A 90 -1.31 -22.91 -28.29
C LEU A 90 -2.44 -21.93 -27.99
N GLN A 91 -3.63 -22.15 -28.55
CA GLN A 91 -4.81 -21.31 -28.28
C GLN A 91 -5.24 -21.38 -26.82
N GLU A 92 -5.31 -22.56 -26.22
CA GLU A 92 -5.65 -22.73 -24.81
C GLU A 92 -4.59 -22.11 -23.89
N THR A 93 -3.31 -22.24 -24.25
CA THR A 93 -2.21 -21.60 -23.52
C THR A 93 -2.30 -20.09 -23.60
N ALA A 94 -2.65 -19.51 -24.75
CA ALA A 94 -2.84 -18.07 -24.91
C ALA A 94 -4.02 -17.55 -24.07
N ILE A 95 -5.17 -18.26 -24.06
CA ILE A 95 -6.31 -17.93 -23.23
C ILE A 95 -5.95 -17.97 -21.73
N PHE A 96 -5.15 -18.96 -21.32
CA PHE A 96 -4.67 -19.02 -19.94
C PHE A 96 -3.71 -17.88 -19.62
N ALA A 97 -2.77 -17.56 -20.54
CA ALA A 97 -1.83 -16.44 -20.36
C ALA A 97 -2.56 -15.11 -20.16
N ASP A 98 -3.62 -14.87 -20.94
CA ASP A 98 -4.48 -13.67 -20.77
C ASP A 98 -5.17 -13.63 -19.38
N LYS A 99 -5.67 -14.78 -18.92
CA LYS A 99 -6.33 -14.85 -17.60
C LYS A 99 -5.39 -14.60 -16.42
N VAL A 100 -4.11 -14.92 -16.57
CA VAL A 100 -3.10 -14.72 -15.53
C VAL A 100 -2.20 -13.52 -15.80
N ALA A 101 -2.54 -12.71 -16.80
CA ALA A 101 -1.82 -11.49 -17.11
C ALA A 101 -1.97 -10.49 -15.96
N VAL A 102 -0.86 -10.20 -15.29
CA VAL A 102 -0.79 -9.31 -14.13
C VAL A 102 -0.06 -8.00 -14.45
N ALA A 103 0.46 -7.86 -15.67
CA ALA A 103 1.38 -6.78 -16.03
C ALA A 103 0.75 -5.38 -15.87
N GLU A 104 -0.53 -5.22 -16.26
CA GLU A 104 -1.22 -3.93 -16.12
C GLU A 104 -1.43 -3.58 -14.65
N GLU A 105 -1.89 -4.54 -13.84
CA GLU A 105 -2.19 -4.33 -12.43
C GLU A 105 -0.91 -4.10 -11.61
N THR A 106 0.19 -4.77 -11.94
CA THR A 106 1.47 -4.54 -11.26
C THR A 106 2.04 -3.16 -11.59
N VAL A 107 1.93 -2.68 -12.83
CA VAL A 107 2.32 -1.31 -13.22
C VAL A 107 1.46 -0.28 -12.49
N ARG A 108 0.14 -0.47 -12.43
CA ARG A 108 -0.78 0.39 -11.68
C ARG A 108 -0.41 0.44 -10.20
N LEU A 109 -0.22 -0.71 -9.57
CA LEU A 109 0.15 -0.80 -8.16
C LEU A 109 1.49 -0.12 -7.86
N ARG A 110 2.51 -0.29 -8.72
CA ARG A 110 3.78 0.44 -8.59
C ARG A 110 3.59 1.95 -8.65
N SER A 111 2.71 2.43 -9.53
CA SER A 111 2.37 3.85 -9.64
C SER A 111 1.70 4.37 -8.36
N HIS A 112 0.76 3.61 -7.80
CA HIS A 112 0.08 3.97 -6.55
C HIS A 112 1.04 3.99 -5.35
N ILE A 113 1.96 3.02 -5.25
CA ILE A 113 2.99 3.02 -4.19
C ILE A 113 3.96 4.19 -4.35
N ALA A 114 4.34 4.55 -5.58
CA ALA A 114 5.16 5.73 -5.82
C ALA A 114 4.43 7.04 -5.42
N GLN A 115 3.12 7.12 -5.67
CA GLN A 115 2.30 8.24 -5.23
C GLN A 115 2.14 8.29 -3.71
N LEU A 116 1.97 7.15 -3.06
CA LEU A 116 1.97 7.04 -1.59
C LEU A 116 3.27 7.60 -1.01
N GLY A 117 4.42 7.23 -1.57
CA GLY A 117 5.71 7.78 -1.16
C GLY A 117 5.76 9.30 -1.22
N LYS A 118 5.23 9.92 -2.31
CA LYS A 118 5.15 11.38 -2.42
C LYS A 118 4.23 11.99 -1.35
N PHE A 119 3.12 11.35 -1.02
CA PHE A 119 2.23 11.82 0.03
C PHE A 119 2.89 11.78 1.41
N LEU A 120 3.69 10.74 1.70
CA LEU A 120 4.41 10.63 2.97
C LEU A 120 5.49 11.70 3.18
N GLU A 121 5.94 12.36 2.11
CA GLU A 121 6.88 13.47 2.15
C GLU A 121 6.21 14.85 2.08
N ALA A 122 4.88 14.91 1.92
CA ALA A 122 4.15 16.16 1.81
C ALA A 122 4.01 16.85 3.17
N GLU A 123 4.13 18.17 3.18
CA GLU A 123 3.93 19.00 4.38
C GLU A 123 2.45 19.38 4.62
N GLU A 124 1.58 19.11 3.64
CA GLU A 124 0.16 19.41 3.70
C GLU A 124 -0.67 18.25 4.28
N PRO A 125 -1.91 18.48 4.74
CA PRO A 125 -2.81 17.42 5.18
C PRO A 125 -3.14 16.45 4.03
N ILE A 126 -2.72 15.19 4.16
CA ILE A 126 -2.81 14.15 3.11
C ILE A 126 -3.91 13.11 3.34
N GLY A 127 -4.59 13.11 4.50
CA GLY A 127 -5.50 12.03 4.89
C GLY A 127 -6.50 11.63 3.81
N ARG A 128 -7.26 12.58 3.25
CA ARG A 128 -8.23 12.31 2.18
C ARG A 128 -7.59 11.77 0.89
N LYS A 129 -6.38 12.27 0.55
CA LYS A 129 -5.66 11.80 -0.64
C LYS A 129 -5.20 10.36 -0.45
N MET A 130 -4.78 9.99 0.75
CA MET A 130 -4.43 8.61 1.10
C MET A 130 -5.64 7.70 1.08
N ASP A 131 -6.79 8.13 1.62
CA ASP A 131 -8.02 7.34 1.59
C ASP A 131 -8.43 6.99 0.15
N PHE A 132 -8.37 7.95 -0.78
CA PHE A 132 -8.63 7.70 -2.20
C PHE A 132 -7.62 6.71 -2.80
N LEU A 133 -6.33 6.89 -2.52
CA LEU A 133 -5.29 6.02 -3.06
C LEU A 133 -5.42 4.57 -2.59
N VAL A 134 -5.91 4.35 -1.37
CA VAL A 134 -6.12 2.99 -0.81
C VAL A 134 -7.37 2.33 -1.38
N GLN A 135 -8.33 3.11 -1.88
CA GLN A 135 -9.57 2.60 -2.50
C GLN A 135 -9.38 2.20 -3.97
N GLU A 136 -8.37 2.76 -4.63
CA GLU A 136 -7.97 2.42 -6.01
C GLU A 136 -7.18 1.10 -6.08
#